data_f7bf93f7b266643314919c7cab8fff33
#
_entry.id   f7bf93f7b266643314919c7cab8fff33
#
_cell.length_a   1.000
_cell.length_b   1.000
_cell.length_c   1.000
_cell.angle_alpha   90.00
_cell.angle_beta   90.00
_cell.angle_gamma   90.00
#
_symmetry.space_group_name_H-M   'P 1'
#
loop_
_entity.id
_entity.type
_entity.pdbx_description
1 polymer ?
#
loop_
_entity_poly.entity_id
_entity_poly.type
_entity_poly.pdbx_seq_one_letter_code
_entity_poly.pdbx_strand_id
1 'polypeptide(L)'
;MSRPRSILDNEGSYRSPGAAASLVVRLAPSLAFHALVHYRIRRTGRIAAGGGLTDEAWATESLAVLRACERVGIRVEVAGGGNLGSAQGPCVIVGNHMSSLETLALPCLVLPYTPMTFVIKEGLLRYPYLGDILRATHAIAVTRTNPREDLRTVMEHGMRLLAAGTSVAIFPQTTRSPSFDRGEFNSIGVKLAL
;
A
#
# COMPACT_ATOMS: atom_id res chain seq x y z
N MET A 1 -17.56 -8.42 9.17
CA MET A 1 -17.43 -7.83 7.82
C MET A 1 -16.79 -8.88 6.91
N SER A 2 -17.28 -9.05 5.68
CA SER A 2 -16.68 -9.97 4.71
C SER A 2 -15.33 -9.43 4.26
N ARG A 3 -14.32 -10.31 4.11
CA ARG A 3 -13.03 -9.92 3.57
C ARG A 3 -13.12 -9.72 2.05
N PRO A 4 -12.33 -8.79 1.47
CA PRO A 4 -12.23 -8.64 0.03
C PRO A 4 -11.78 -9.95 -0.65
N ARG A 5 -12.18 -10.12 -1.90
CA ARG A 5 -11.74 -11.29 -2.68
C ARG A 5 -10.28 -11.11 -3.12
N SER A 6 -9.45 -12.15 -2.91
CA SER A 6 -8.07 -12.18 -3.42
C SER A 6 -8.03 -12.25 -4.95
N ILE A 7 -7.05 -11.58 -5.54
CA ILE A 7 -6.72 -11.68 -6.96
C ILE A 7 -5.65 -12.73 -7.24
N LEU A 8 -5.04 -13.28 -6.17
CA LEU A 8 -4.04 -14.32 -6.29
C LEU A 8 -4.72 -15.65 -6.59
N ASP A 9 -4.04 -16.47 -7.37
CA ASP A 9 -4.45 -17.87 -7.63
C ASP A 9 -4.24 -18.76 -6.39
N ASN A 10 -4.49 -20.05 -6.55
CA ASN A 10 -4.36 -21.04 -5.47
C ASN A 10 -2.91 -21.22 -4.99
N GLU A 11 -1.92 -20.85 -5.80
CA GLU A 11 -0.49 -20.90 -5.46
C GLU A 11 0.00 -19.59 -4.84
N GLY A 12 -0.89 -18.61 -4.66
CA GLY A 12 -0.55 -17.28 -4.15
C GLY A 12 0.20 -16.42 -5.16
N SER A 13 -0.01 -16.66 -6.44
CA SER A 13 0.64 -15.96 -7.55
C SER A 13 -0.37 -15.11 -8.32
N TYR A 14 0.13 -14.07 -8.95
CA TYR A 14 -0.61 -13.26 -9.91
C TYR A 14 0.34 -12.80 -11.00
N ARG A 15 -0.14 -12.84 -12.23
CA ARG A 15 0.56 -12.27 -13.39
C ARG A 15 -0.42 -11.46 -14.22
N SER A 16 -0.03 -10.22 -14.55
CA SER A 16 -0.83 -9.36 -15.43
C SER A 16 -1.22 -10.08 -16.72
N PRO A 17 -2.50 -10.08 -17.10
CA PRO A 17 -2.90 -10.55 -18.41
C PRO A 17 -2.22 -9.68 -19.48
N GLY A 18 -1.69 -10.31 -20.53
CA GLY A 18 -1.07 -9.61 -21.66
C GLY A 18 -2.13 -8.82 -22.45
N ALA A 19 -2.51 -7.63 -21.98
CA ALA A 19 -3.44 -6.78 -22.69
C ALA A 19 -2.70 -5.84 -23.64
N ALA A 20 -3.16 -5.77 -24.89
CA ALA A 20 -2.71 -4.74 -25.82
C ALA A 20 -3.21 -3.36 -25.34
N ALA A 21 -2.29 -2.45 -25.04
CA ALA A 21 -2.64 -1.07 -24.73
C ALA A 21 -3.36 -0.41 -25.95
N SER A 22 -4.40 0.37 -25.69
CA SER A 22 -5.07 1.14 -26.73
C SER A 22 -4.12 2.10 -27.42
N LEU A 23 -4.42 2.51 -28.65
CA LEU A 23 -3.56 3.42 -29.41
C LEU A 23 -3.26 4.73 -28.65
N VAL A 24 -4.26 5.30 -27.98
CA VAL A 24 -4.12 6.52 -27.18
C VAL A 24 -3.15 6.32 -26.02
N VAL A 25 -3.21 5.19 -25.32
CA VAL A 25 -2.29 4.85 -24.24
C VAL A 25 -0.88 4.62 -24.77
N ARG A 26 -0.72 4.04 -25.96
CA ARG A 26 0.59 3.85 -26.59
C ARG A 26 1.28 5.15 -27.01
N LEU A 27 0.49 6.17 -27.38
CA LEU A 27 1.02 7.48 -27.78
C LEU A 27 1.46 8.34 -26.60
N ALA A 28 0.81 8.21 -25.43
CA ALA A 28 1.12 9.01 -24.24
C ALA A 28 0.96 8.19 -22.95
N PRO A 29 1.76 7.12 -22.73
CA PRO A 29 1.56 6.19 -21.61
C PRO A 29 1.73 6.85 -20.25
N SER A 30 2.71 7.75 -20.10
CA SER A 30 2.93 8.48 -18.83
C SER A 30 1.76 9.39 -18.48
N LEU A 31 1.23 10.13 -19.45
CA LEU A 31 0.07 11.00 -19.22
C LEU A 31 -1.17 10.18 -18.84
N ALA A 32 -1.43 9.10 -19.57
CA ALA A 32 -2.52 8.19 -19.28
C ALA A 32 -2.40 7.56 -17.88
N PHE A 33 -1.20 7.13 -17.51
CA PHE A 33 -0.90 6.60 -16.17
C PHE A 33 -1.22 7.62 -15.08
N HIS A 34 -0.64 8.82 -15.17
CA HIS A 34 -0.86 9.86 -14.16
C HIS A 34 -2.33 10.26 -14.06
N ALA A 35 -3.03 10.41 -15.19
CA ALA A 35 -4.45 10.73 -15.19
C ALA A 35 -5.29 9.64 -14.49
N LEU A 36 -5.03 8.36 -14.80
CA LEU A 36 -5.73 7.24 -14.19
C LEU A 36 -5.46 7.13 -12.68
N VAL A 37 -4.20 7.25 -12.26
CA VAL A 37 -3.83 7.17 -10.83
C VAL A 37 -4.41 8.36 -10.06
N HIS A 38 -4.31 9.59 -10.57
CA HIS A 38 -4.91 10.76 -9.93
C HIS A 38 -6.44 10.65 -9.81
N TYR A 39 -7.10 10.14 -10.85
CA TYR A 39 -8.54 9.87 -10.80
C TYR A 39 -8.87 8.89 -9.67
N ARG A 40 -8.08 7.81 -9.51
CA ARG A 40 -8.31 6.82 -8.44
C ARG A 40 -8.08 7.41 -7.06
N ILE A 41 -7.00 8.16 -6.86
CA ILE A 41 -6.71 8.83 -5.58
C ILE A 41 -7.86 9.79 -5.22
N ARG A 42 -8.35 10.60 -6.17
CA ARG A 42 -9.48 11.51 -5.94
C ARG A 42 -10.77 10.76 -5.59
N ARG A 43 -11.05 9.67 -6.28
CA ARG A 43 -12.23 8.83 -6.02
C ARG A 43 -12.15 8.21 -4.63
N THR A 44 -11.05 7.53 -4.32
CA THR A 44 -10.82 6.89 -3.02
C THR A 44 -10.87 7.92 -1.88
N GLY A 45 -10.25 9.08 -2.06
CA GLY A 45 -10.27 10.15 -1.06
C GLY A 45 -11.69 10.69 -0.79
N ARG A 46 -12.55 10.78 -1.81
CA ARG A 46 -13.95 11.16 -1.61
C ARG A 46 -14.73 10.10 -0.83
N ILE A 47 -14.48 8.82 -1.11
CA ILE A 47 -15.06 7.71 -0.34
C ILE A 47 -14.60 7.79 1.12
N ALA A 48 -13.31 8.05 1.35
CA ALA A 48 -12.73 8.21 2.67
C ALA A 48 -13.33 9.39 3.44
N ALA A 49 -13.41 10.56 2.80
CA ALA A 49 -14.00 11.76 3.39
C ALA A 49 -15.49 11.58 3.77
N GLY A 50 -16.21 10.75 3.01
CA GLY A 50 -17.60 10.37 3.31
C GLY A 50 -17.76 9.24 4.33
N GLY A 51 -16.66 8.74 4.95
CA GLY A 51 -16.69 7.65 5.92
C GLY A 51 -16.95 6.26 5.33
N GLY A 52 -16.94 6.13 4.01
CA GLY A 52 -17.25 4.87 3.31
C GLY A 52 -16.03 4.01 2.95
N LEU A 53 -14.82 4.38 3.36
CA LEU A 53 -13.61 3.62 3.03
C LEU A 53 -13.46 2.40 3.94
N THR A 54 -14.21 1.35 3.65
CA THR A 54 -14.04 0.03 4.24
C THR A 54 -12.84 -0.70 3.62
N ASP A 55 -12.38 -1.79 4.26
CA ASP A 55 -11.32 -2.65 3.70
C ASP A 55 -11.66 -3.16 2.29
N GLU A 56 -12.93 -3.51 2.04
CA GLU A 56 -13.43 -3.95 0.74
C GLU A 56 -13.37 -2.81 -0.30
N ALA A 57 -13.81 -1.61 0.07
CA ALA A 57 -13.74 -0.43 -0.79
C ALA A 57 -12.28 -0.07 -1.10
N TRP A 58 -11.40 -0.12 -0.10
CA TRP A 58 -9.98 0.19 -0.29
C TRP A 58 -9.29 -0.85 -1.16
N ALA A 59 -9.51 -2.15 -0.94
CA ALA A 59 -8.99 -3.20 -1.81
C ALA A 59 -9.47 -3.06 -3.25
N THR A 60 -10.75 -2.72 -3.46
CA THR A 60 -11.33 -2.49 -4.79
C THR A 60 -10.66 -1.31 -5.52
N GLU A 61 -10.49 -0.18 -4.85
CA GLU A 61 -9.84 0.99 -5.46
C GLU A 61 -8.32 0.74 -5.68
N SER A 62 -7.67 0.02 -4.78
CA SER A 62 -6.28 -0.43 -4.93
C SER A 62 -6.11 -1.34 -6.14
N LEU A 63 -7.00 -2.32 -6.31
CA LEU A 63 -7.01 -3.18 -7.51
C LEU A 63 -7.22 -2.36 -8.78
N ALA A 64 -8.05 -1.33 -8.73
CA ALA A 64 -8.27 -0.46 -9.87
C ALA A 64 -7.02 0.36 -10.26
N VAL A 65 -6.14 0.68 -9.29
CA VAL A 65 -4.80 1.25 -9.56
C VAL A 65 -3.91 0.22 -10.26
N LEU A 66 -3.85 -1.02 -9.76
CA LEU A 66 -3.09 -2.09 -10.40
C LEU A 66 -3.56 -2.31 -11.85
N ARG A 67 -4.87 -2.35 -12.08
CA ARG A 67 -5.45 -2.45 -13.44
C ARG A 67 -5.13 -1.22 -14.32
N ALA A 68 -5.00 -0.04 -13.73
CA ALA A 68 -4.56 1.14 -14.47
C ALA A 68 -3.11 1.01 -14.96
N CYS A 69 -2.23 0.43 -14.14
CA CYS A 69 -0.86 0.10 -14.54
C CYS A 69 -0.83 -0.87 -15.73
N GLU A 70 -1.62 -1.92 -15.66
CA GLU A 70 -1.71 -2.92 -16.75
C GLU A 70 -2.21 -2.29 -18.06
N ARG A 71 -3.18 -1.39 -17.98
CA ARG A 71 -3.72 -0.69 -19.17
C ARG A 71 -2.67 0.16 -19.87
N VAL A 72 -1.69 0.70 -19.14
CA VAL A 72 -0.59 1.46 -19.74
C VAL A 72 0.63 0.61 -20.08
N GLY A 73 0.50 -0.72 -20.00
CA GLY A 73 1.52 -1.68 -20.41
C GLY A 73 2.52 -2.05 -19.32
N ILE A 74 2.30 -1.63 -18.07
CA ILE A 74 3.10 -2.11 -16.94
C ILE A 74 2.70 -3.54 -16.62
N ARG A 75 3.65 -4.44 -16.58
CA ARG A 75 3.44 -5.82 -16.18
C ARG A 75 3.66 -5.95 -14.69
N VAL A 76 2.67 -6.50 -14.00
CA VAL A 76 2.74 -6.80 -12.57
C VAL A 76 2.84 -8.31 -12.40
N GLU A 77 3.79 -8.74 -11.62
CA GLU A 77 3.95 -10.13 -11.22
C GLU A 77 4.05 -10.20 -9.70
N VAL A 78 3.27 -11.08 -9.10
CA VAL A 78 3.29 -11.36 -7.67
C VAL A 78 3.62 -12.83 -7.50
N ALA A 79 4.57 -13.12 -6.64
CA ALA A 79 4.94 -14.47 -6.25
C ALA A 79 5.01 -14.57 -4.72
N GLY A 80 4.74 -15.76 -4.19
CA GLY A 80 4.82 -16.01 -2.75
C GLY A 80 3.69 -15.38 -1.93
N GLY A 81 2.63 -14.87 -2.56
CA GLY A 81 1.48 -14.28 -1.86
C GLY A 81 0.74 -15.26 -0.95
N GLY A 82 0.92 -16.57 -1.14
CA GLY A 82 0.41 -17.61 -0.22
C GLY A 82 0.92 -17.46 1.21
N ASN A 83 2.10 -16.85 1.40
CA ASN A 83 2.64 -16.54 2.73
C ASN A 83 1.74 -15.59 3.53
N LEU A 84 0.99 -14.70 2.86
CA LEU A 84 0.02 -13.82 3.53
C LEU A 84 -1.14 -14.63 4.13
N GLY A 85 -1.59 -15.67 3.43
CA GLY A 85 -2.64 -16.57 3.91
C GLY A 85 -2.19 -17.48 5.06
N SER A 86 -0.90 -17.76 5.17
CA SER A 86 -0.31 -18.60 6.22
C SER A 86 -0.06 -17.84 7.52
N ALA A 87 -0.10 -16.51 7.50
CA ALA A 87 0.06 -15.69 8.70
C ALA A 87 -1.14 -15.84 9.62
N GLN A 88 -0.91 -16.33 10.84
CA GLN A 88 -1.95 -16.48 11.86
C GLN A 88 -2.14 -15.17 12.63
N GLY A 89 -2.85 -14.22 12.02
CA GLY A 89 -3.12 -12.92 12.64
C GLY A 89 -2.41 -11.75 11.98
N PRO A 90 -2.41 -10.57 12.63
CA PRO A 90 -1.78 -9.37 12.10
C PRO A 90 -0.26 -9.53 12.08
N CYS A 91 0.38 -8.90 11.11
CA CYS A 91 1.83 -8.97 10.94
C CYS A 91 2.43 -7.60 10.59
N VAL A 92 3.73 -7.50 10.74
CA VAL A 92 4.51 -6.36 10.24
C VAL A 92 5.02 -6.72 8.85
N ILE A 93 4.59 -5.94 7.86
CA ILE A 93 4.98 -6.10 6.46
C ILE A 93 6.13 -5.14 6.19
N VAL A 94 7.31 -5.66 5.95
CA VAL A 94 8.52 -4.87 5.69
C VAL A 94 8.89 -5.02 4.22
N GLY A 95 9.06 -3.91 3.52
CA GLY A 95 9.40 -3.90 2.11
C GLY A 95 10.37 -2.80 1.74
N ASN A 96 11.06 -2.95 0.61
CA ASN A 96 11.80 -1.86 -0.01
C ASN A 96 10.85 -0.86 -0.68
N HIS A 97 11.24 0.41 -0.71
CA HIS A 97 10.44 1.50 -1.27
C HIS A 97 11.05 1.98 -2.59
N MET A 98 10.53 1.50 -3.70
CA MET A 98 11.06 1.81 -5.03
C MET A 98 10.23 2.89 -5.73
N SER A 99 8.93 2.91 -5.51
CA SER A 99 8.03 3.88 -6.13
C SER A 99 6.87 4.28 -5.19
N SER A 100 5.94 5.09 -5.66
CA SER A 100 4.68 5.32 -4.94
C SER A 100 3.65 4.22 -5.20
N LEU A 101 3.93 3.32 -6.14
CA LEU A 101 2.97 2.31 -6.59
C LEU A 101 2.72 1.25 -5.53
N GLU A 102 3.75 0.89 -4.76
CA GLU A 102 3.62 -0.11 -3.69
C GLU A 102 2.54 0.27 -2.70
N THR A 103 2.51 1.53 -2.25
CA THR A 103 1.51 2.00 -1.29
C THR A 103 0.10 2.04 -1.86
N LEU A 104 -0.03 2.19 -3.17
CA LEU A 104 -1.34 2.23 -3.84
C LEU A 104 -1.85 0.85 -4.24
N ALA A 105 -0.95 -0.10 -4.58
CA ALA A 105 -1.29 -1.42 -5.06
C ALA A 105 -1.28 -2.50 -3.96
N LEU A 106 -0.46 -2.35 -2.91
CA LEU A 106 -0.34 -3.35 -1.84
C LEU A 106 -1.67 -3.66 -1.13
N PRO A 107 -2.59 -2.71 -0.89
CA PRO A 107 -3.85 -3.01 -0.21
C PRO A 107 -4.70 -4.07 -0.90
N CYS A 108 -4.74 -4.14 -2.24
CA CYS A 108 -5.52 -5.19 -2.91
C CYS A 108 -4.91 -6.60 -2.76
N LEU A 109 -3.65 -6.70 -2.37
CA LEU A 109 -2.96 -7.96 -2.13
C LEU A 109 -3.09 -8.41 -0.67
N VAL A 110 -3.09 -7.48 0.28
CA VAL A 110 -3.01 -7.76 1.72
C VAL A 110 -4.40 -7.83 2.37
N LEU A 111 -5.30 -6.90 2.06
CA LEU A 111 -6.62 -6.80 2.68
C LEU A 111 -7.51 -8.05 2.56
N PRO A 112 -7.38 -8.91 1.53
CA PRO A 112 -8.05 -10.20 1.51
C PRO A 112 -7.70 -11.13 2.68
N TYR A 113 -6.51 -10.94 3.27
CA TYR A 113 -5.99 -11.81 4.34
C TYR A 113 -6.05 -11.15 5.72
N THR A 114 -5.74 -9.86 5.80
CA THR A 114 -5.68 -9.13 7.07
C THR A 114 -5.96 -7.65 6.85
N PRO A 115 -6.66 -6.95 7.77
CA PRO A 115 -6.69 -5.49 7.79
C PRO A 115 -5.28 -4.93 7.83
N MET A 116 -5.06 -3.77 7.19
CA MET A 116 -3.73 -3.19 7.15
C MET A 116 -3.72 -1.67 7.21
N THR A 117 -2.57 -1.14 7.60
CA THR A 117 -2.24 0.28 7.48
C THR A 117 -0.77 0.48 7.14
N PHE A 118 -0.36 1.75 6.95
CA PHE A 118 1.01 2.13 6.61
C PHE A 118 1.64 3.04 7.66
N VAL A 119 2.97 2.93 7.79
CA VAL A 119 3.79 4.00 8.36
C VAL A 119 4.14 4.98 7.24
N ILE A 120 3.84 6.27 7.44
CA ILE A 120 3.94 7.30 6.41
C ILE A 120 4.68 8.55 6.91
N LYS A 121 5.16 9.39 5.98
CA LYS A 121 5.61 10.75 6.32
C LYS A 121 4.40 11.63 6.63
N GLU A 122 4.43 12.33 7.77
CA GLU A 122 3.34 13.22 8.24
C GLU A 122 2.89 14.22 7.17
N GLY A 123 3.82 14.78 6.39
CA GLY A 123 3.50 15.72 5.33
C GLY A 123 2.51 15.20 4.29
N LEU A 124 2.37 13.87 4.13
CA LEU A 124 1.40 13.28 3.21
C LEU A 124 -0.05 13.50 3.64
N LEU A 125 -0.31 13.72 4.92
CA LEU A 125 -1.65 14.02 5.44
C LEU A 125 -2.21 15.35 4.93
N ARG A 126 -1.35 16.25 4.43
CA ARG A 126 -1.74 17.57 3.91
C ARG A 126 -2.16 17.52 2.44
N TYR A 127 -1.87 16.42 1.72
CA TYR A 127 -2.25 16.32 0.31
C TYR A 127 -3.75 16.06 0.18
N PRO A 128 -4.45 16.83 -0.69
CA PRO A 128 -5.86 16.61 -0.96
C PRO A 128 -6.15 15.17 -1.38
N TYR A 129 -7.25 14.61 -0.90
CA TYR A 129 -7.71 13.25 -1.15
C TYR A 129 -6.79 12.15 -0.57
N LEU A 130 -5.47 12.24 -0.76
CA LEU A 130 -4.53 11.27 -0.18
C LEU A 130 -4.55 11.34 1.34
N GLY A 131 -4.54 12.55 1.90
CA GLY A 131 -4.64 12.75 3.35
C GLY A 131 -5.93 12.15 3.95
N ASP A 132 -7.04 12.21 3.21
CA ASP A 132 -8.31 11.62 3.65
C ASP A 132 -8.23 10.09 3.68
N ILE A 133 -7.61 9.46 2.67
CA ILE A 133 -7.35 8.02 2.65
C ILE A 133 -6.48 7.62 3.85
N LEU A 134 -5.37 8.33 4.06
CA LEU A 134 -4.40 8.00 5.11
C LEU A 134 -4.99 8.16 6.52
N ARG A 135 -5.85 9.14 6.74
CA ARG A 135 -6.59 9.30 8.00
C ARG A 135 -7.61 8.19 8.19
N ALA A 136 -8.39 7.89 7.16
CA ALA A 136 -9.43 6.84 7.22
C ALA A 136 -8.84 5.43 7.44
N THR A 137 -7.61 5.20 6.98
CA THR A 137 -6.89 3.93 7.17
C THR A 137 -5.99 3.91 8.40
N HIS A 138 -6.12 4.92 9.30
CA HIS A 138 -5.35 5.03 10.55
C HIS A 138 -3.83 4.95 10.34
N ALA A 139 -3.31 5.58 9.26
CA ALA A 139 -1.90 5.56 8.96
C ALA A 139 -1.05 6.17 10.10
N ILE A 140 0.06 5.51 10.42
CA ILE A 140 0.99 5.97 11.46
C ILE A 140 1.90 7.04 10.85
N ALA A 141 1.72 8.29 11.25
CA ALA A 141 2.48 9.41 10.72
C ALA A 141 3.76 9.66 11.51
N VAL A 142 4.89 9.79 10.80
CA VAL A 142 6.22 10.11 11.35
C VAL A 142 6.75 11.40 10.73
N THR A 143 7.48 12.18 11.51
CA THR A 143 8.00 13.49 11.07
C THR A 143 9.24 13.37 10.20
N ARG A 144 10.05 12.36 10.44
CA ARG A 144 11.40 12.12 9.88
C ARG A 144 12.42 13.18 10.30
N THR A 145 12.12 13.96 11.32
CA THR A 145 13.05 14.98 11.86
C THR A 145 13.61 14.56 13.21
N ASN A 146 12.89 13.75 13.97
CA ASN A 146 13.29 13.22 15.26
C ASN A 146 13.20 11.69 15.29
N PRO A 147 14.29 10.95 15.01
CA PRO A 147 14.27 9.48 14.92
C PRO A 147 13.80 8.77 16.20
N ARG A 148 14.05 9.36 17.38
CA ARG A 148 13.63 8.76 18.67
C ARG A 148 12.13 8.89 18.87
N GLU A 149 11.58 10.06 18.57
CA GLU A 149 10.15 10.32 18.65
C GLU A 149 9.39 9.50 17.60
N ASP A 150 9.90 9.46 16.37
CA ASP A 150 9.33 8.66 15.29
C ASP A 150 9.31 7.16 15.65
N LEU A 151 10.40 6.64 16.23
CA LEU A 151 10.44 5.26 16.73
C LEU A 151 9.38 5.04 17.80
N ARG A 152 9.27 5.93 18.80
CA ARG A 152 8.27 5.85 19.86
C ARG A 152 6.85 5.82 19.28
N THR A 153 6.55 6.74 18.36
CA THR A 153 5.26 6.83 17.68
C THR A 153 4.91 5.54 16.94
N VAL A 154 5.88 4.98 16.20
CA VAL A 154 5.66 3.71 15.46
C VAL A 154 5.43 2.55 16.42
N MET A 155 6.21 2.47 17.52
CA MET A 155 6.05 1.39 18.51
C MET A 155 4.70 1.47 19.21
N GLU A 156 4.33 2.64 19.76
CA GLU A 156 3.08 2.82 20.51
C GLU A 156 1.83 2.59 19.63
N HIS A 157 1.80 3.21 18.45
CA HIS A 157 0.65 3.10 17.55
C HIS A 157 0.62 1.74 16.86
N GLY A 158 1.79 1.25 16.41
CA GLY A 158 1.91 -0.03 15.73
C GLY A 158 1.51 -1.20 16.61
N MET A 159 2.00 -1.26 17.85
CA MET A 159 1.61 -2.31 18.80
C MET A 159 0.11 -2.28 19.09
N ARG A 160 -0.50 -1.09 19.24
CA ARG A 160 -1.96 -0.98 19.42
C ARG A 160 -2.73 -1.54 18.23
N LEU A 161 -2.31 -1.20 17.00
CA LEU A 161 -2.95 -1.66 15.78
C LEU A 161 -2.79 -3.16 15.58
N LEU A 162 -1.60 -3.69 15.83
CA LEU A 162 -1.35 -5.14 15.80
C LEU A 162 -2.23 -5.86 16.84
N ALA A 163 -2.30 -5.37 18.08
CA ALA A 163 -3.16 -5.94 19.11
C ALA A 163 -4.66 -5.87 18.74
N ALA A 164 -5.06 -4.87 17.95
CA ALA A 164 -6.42 -4.74 17.41
C ALA A 164 -6.67 -5.57 16.13
N GLY A 165 -5.71 -6.37 15.67
CA GLY A 165 -5.84 -7.23 14.49
C GLY A 165 -5.50 -6.57 13.16
N THR A 166 -4.84 -5.39 13.17
CA THR A 166 -4.45 -4.66 11.95
C THR A 166 -2.96 -4.78 11.71
N SER A 167 -2.59 -5.26 10.54
CA SER A 167 -1.20 -5.36 10.08
C SER A 167 -0.61 -3.99 9.76
N VAL A 168 0.70 -3.84 9.94
CA VAL A 168 1.40 -2.57 9.70
C VAL A 168 2.43 -2.76 8.59
N ALA A 169 2.25 -2.05 7.49
CA ALA A 169 3.22 -2.01 6.41
C ALA A 169 4.20 -0.85 6.60
N ILE A 170 5.48 -1.15 6.51
CA ILE A 170 6.57 -0.19 6.72
C ILE A 170 7.64 -0.33 5.63
N PHE A 171 8.10 0.80 5.14
CA PHE A 171 9.22 0.89 4.20
C PHE A 171 10.39 1.53 4.93
N PRO A 172 11.37 0.72 5.41
CA PRO A 172 12.43 1.21 6.29
C PRO A 172 13.45 2.15 5.64
N GLN A 173 13.40 2.29 4.31
CA GLN A 173 14.27 3.21 3.59
C GLN A 173 13.87 4.67 3.84
N THR A 174 14.86 5.56 3.95
CA THR A 174 14.62 6.98 4.19
C THR A 174 13.91 7.66 3.01
N THR A 175 14.20 7.19 1.78
CA THR A 175 13.61 7.67 0.54
C THR A 175 13.43 6.52 -0.44
N ARG A 176 12.70 6.79 -1.52
CA ARG A 176 12.55 5.85 -2.63
C ARG A 176 13.87 5.69 -3.36
N SER A 177 14.29 4.45 -3.61
CA SER A 177 15.49 4.12 -4.36
C SER A 177 15.17 3.09 -5.44
N PRO A 178 15.67 3.24 -6.67
CA PRO A 178 15.52 2.23 -7.73
C PRO A 178 16.37 0.99 -7.49
N SER A 179 17.31 1.05 -6.54
CA SER A 179 18.16 -0.06 -6.14
C SER A 179 17.91 -0.47 -4.69
N PHE A 180 18.07 -1.75 -4.42
CA PHE A 180 18.02 -2.27 -3.05
C PHE A 180 19.39 -2.10 -2.40
N ASP A 181 19.47 -1.29 -1.34
CA ASP A 181 20.65 -1.15 -0.49
C ASP A 181 20.30 -1.57 0.95
N ARG A 182 20.98 -2.61 1.43
CA ARG A 182 20.78 -3.11 2.80
C ARG A 182 21.17 -2.08 3.87
N GLY A 183 22.12 -1.19 3.58
CA GLY A 183 22.57 -0.14 4.50
C GLY A 183 21.51 0.94 4.74
N GLU A 184 20.57 1.12 3.83
CA GLU A 184 19.46 2.06 3.97
C GLU A 184 18.29 1.52 4.80
N PHE A 185 18.26 0.22 5.09
CA PHE A 185 17.20 -0.40 5.89
C PHE A 185 17.41 -0.15 7.37
N ASN A 186 16.57 0.68 7.98
CA ASN A 186 16.54 0.84 9.42
C ASN A 186 15.83 -0.33 10.11
N SER A 187 16.07 -0.51 11.41
CA SER A 187 15.56 -1.64 12.19
C SER A 187 14.14 -1.44 12.75
N ILE A 188 13.43 -0.39 12.36
CA ILE A 188 12.12 -0.04 12.93
C ILE A 188 11.09 -1.17 12.72
N GLY A 189 11.03 -1.75 11.51
CA GLY A 189 10.12 -2.85 11.20
C GLY A 189 10.41 -4.10 12.04
N VAL A 190 11.69 -4.45 12.21
CA VAL A 190 12.10 -5.59 13.04
C VAL A 190 11.74 -5.34 14.51
N LYS A 191 12.01 -4.14 15.04
CA LYS A 191 11.67 -3.78 16.43
C LYS A 191 10.15 -3.81 16.69
N LEU A 192 9.33 -3.46 15.70
CA LEU A 192 7.87 -3.53 15.84
C LEU A 192 7.35 -4.98 15.80
N ALA A 193 8.08 -5.90 15.15
CA ALA A 193 7.69 -7.30 15.02
C ALA A 193 8.10 -8.17 16.23
N LEU A 194 9.02 -7.70 17.07
CA LEU A 194 9.51 -8.37 18.28
C LEU A 194 8.71 -8.00 19.53
#